data_67117954544b195e234d7af6db4c6301
#
_entry.id   67117954544b195e234d7af6db4c6301
#
_cell.length_a   1.000
_cell.length_b   1.000
_cell.length_c   1.000
_cell.angle_alpha   90.00
_cell.angle_beta   90.00
_cell.angle_gamma   90.00
#
_symmetry.space_group_name_H-M   'P 1'
#
loop_
_entity.id
_entity.type
_entity.pdbx_description
1 polymer ?
#
loop_
_entity_poly.entity_id
_entity_poly.type
_entity_poly.pdbx_seq_one_letter_code
_entity_poly.pdbx_strand_id
1 'polypeptide(L)'
;MNLLNINEEAPKVFYIFIGQGKNSYSQINFHNYKLNKTIVSSGFRNLTVEPDKIEDFMCGNIVYAPFIPNKTTFSSPSSHSMTVVNGYNTEYILEYIRVSDYKNYPSRFSCVYAFGDYDSCKKASKWYGWNLKNVKKFRLKKTNSVLDSCIKIAKCNMEIVTRMWNCDISTFDKNSIDRIAKAYWNGTGRVATEQFDIDTGLFTQKASDVLYEYLIEGILEEIEE
;
A
#
# COMPACT_ATOMS: atom_id res chain seq x y z
N MET A 1 -8.34 0.92 -14.93
CA MET A 1 -8.31 1.82 -13.75
C MET A 1 -8.57 0.95 -12.54
N ASN A 2 -7.61 0.81 -11.61
CA ASN A 2 -7.73 -0.14 -10.48
C ASN A 2 -8.14 0.52 -9.16
N LEU A 3 -8.68 1.74 -9.22
CA LEU A 3 -9.40 2.30 -8.09
C LEU A 3 -10.72 1.53 -7.97
N LEU A 4 -10.86 0.78 -6.89
CA LEU A 4 -12.01 -0.10 -6.71
C LEU A 4 -13.23 0.72 -6.30
N ASN A 5 -14.35 0.41 -6.90
CA ASN A 5 -15.62 0.89 -6.38
C ASN A 5 -15.85 0.22 -5.01
N ILE A 6 -15.88 1.03 -3.95
CA ILE A 6 -16.00 0.54 -2.56
C ILE A 6 -17.24 -0.34 -2.36
N ASN A 7 -18.29 -0.10 -3.13
CA ASN A 7 -19.56 -0.80 -2.95
C ASN A 7 -19.67 -2.11 -3.75
N GLU A 8 -18.92 -2.27 -4.83
CA GLU A 8 -19.10 -3.38 -5.78
C GLU A 8 -17.87 -4.26 -5.96
N GLU A 9 -16.66 -3.69 -5.93
CA GLU A 9 -15.43 -4.39 -6.32
C GLU A 9 -14.46 -4.62 -5.17
N ALA A 10 -14.56 -3.87 -4.07
CA ALA A 10 -13.66 -4.02 -2.93
C ALA A 10 -14.01 -5.27 -2.11
N PRO A 11 -13.04 -5.99 -1.58
CA PRO A 11 -13.28 -7.08 -0.64
C PRO A 11 -14.12 -6.60 0.53
N LYS A 12 -15.09 -7.42 0.97
CA LYS A 12 -15.85 -7.15 2.19
C LYS A 12 -15.01 -7.33 3.45
N VAL A 13 -13.98 -8.18 3.35
CA VAL A 13 -13.06 -8.52 4.43
C VAL A 13 -11.64 -8.31 3.94
N PHE A 14 -10.85 -7.64 4.75
CA PHE A 14 -9.42 -7.44 4.54
C PHE A 14 -8.63 -8.20 5.60
N TYR A 15 -7.48 -8.73 5.22
CA TYR A 15 -6.55 -9.44 6.09
C TYR A 15 -5.31 -8.60 6.29
N ILE A 16 -4.99 -8.29 7.55
CA ILE A 16 -3.90 -7.38 7.90
C ILE A 16 -2.97 -8.07 8.90
N PHE A 17 -1.67 -7.98 8.65
CA PHE A 17 -0.67 -8.41 9.62
C PHE A 17 -0.54 -7.36 10.71
N ILE A 18 -0.99 -7.68 11.92
CA ILE A 18 -0.89 -6.83 13.11
C ILE A 18 0.23 -7.36 14.00
N GLY A 19 1.28 -6.59 14.17
CA GLY A 19 2.40 -6.99 15.00
C GLY A 19 3.20 -5.82 15.52
N GLN A 20 3.98 -6.04 16.58
CA GLN A 20 4.97 -5.09 17.03
C GLN A 20 6.14 -5.11 16.06
N GLY A 21 6.05 -4.29 15.02
CA GLY A 21 7.17 -4.04 14.11
C GLY A 21 8.06 -2.91 14.66
N LYS A 22 9.30 -2.86 14.15
CA LYS A 22 10.23 -1.76 14.49
C LYS A 22 9.89 -0.44 13.81
N ASN A 23 8.91 -0.41 12.90
CA ASN A 23 8.51 0.83 12.23
C ASN A 23 7.39 1.54 13.00
N SER A 24 7.43 2.85 13.03
CA SER A 24 6.47 3.69 13.76
C SER A 24 5.03 3.55 13.24
N TYR A 25 4.84 3.21 11.98
CA TYR A 25 3.53 2.91 11.40
C TYR A 25 2.85 1.71 12.10
N SER A 26 3.58 0.60 12.24
CA SER A 26 3.11 -0.57 12.99
C SER A 26 2.81 -0.23 14.46
N GLN A 27 3.63 0.60 15.09
CA GLN A 27 3.44 0.96 16.50
C GLN A 27 2.17 1.78 16.72
N ILE A 28 1.92 2.78 15.90
CA ILE A 28 0.74 3.64 16.04
C ILE A 28 -0.54 2.84 15.75
N ASN A 29 -0.56 2.05 14.68
CA ASN A 29 -1.71 1.22 14.37
C ASN A 29 -1.91 0.11 15.40
N PHE A 30 -0.82 -0.47 15.91
CA PHE A 30 -0.88 -1.46 16.97
C PHE A 30 -1.47 -0.90 18.27
N HIS A 31 -1.13 0.34 18.63
CA HIS A 31 -1.72 0.99 19.79
C HIS A 31 -3.22 1.22 19.64
N ASN A 32 -3.65 1.82 18.52
CA ASN A 32 -5.07 2.02 18.21
C ASN A 32 -5.84 0.71 18.16
N TYR A 33 -5.24 -0.32 17.55
CA TYR A 33 -5.83 -1.64 17.50
C TYR A 33 -6.03 -2.23 18.89
N LYS A 34 -5.04 -2.13 19.79
CA LYS A 34 -5.19 -2.64 21.15
C LYS A 34 -6.33 -1.97 21.92
N LEU A 35 -6.49 -0.66 21.75
CA LEU A 35 -7.50 0.11 22.47
C LEU A 35 -8.92 -0.11 21.93
N ASN A 36 -9.07 -0.03 20.60
CA ASN A 36 -10.38 0.16 19.97
C ASN A 36 -10.69 -0.91 18.92
N LYS A 37 -9.82 -1.90 18.71
CA LYS A 37 -9.94 -2.89 17.63
C LYS A 37 -10.07 -2.25 16.23
N THR A 38 -9.49 -1.06 16.07
CA THR A 38 -9.55 -0.29 14.83
C THR A 38 -8.16 0.08 14.33
N ILE A 39 -8.05 0.21 13.01
CA ILE A 39 -6.88 0.74 12.32
C ILE A 39 -7.35 1.94 11.50
N VAL A 40 -6.60 3.04 11.57
CA VAL A 40 -6.89 4.26 10.82
C VAL A 40 -5.70 4.59 9.96
N SER A 41 -5.92 4.86 8.67
CA SER A 41 -4.86 5.35 7.79
C SER A 41 -4.34 6.71 8.28
N SER A 42 -3.07 7.00 7.99
CA SER A 42 -2.47 8.28 8.41
C SER A 42 -3.16 9.46 7.73
N GLY A 43 -3.56 9.31 6.47
CA GLY A 43 -4.31 10.34 5.76
C GLY A 43 -5.64 10.66 6.44
N PHE A 44 -6.42 9.66 6.82
CA PHE A 44 -7.68 9.86 7.54
C PHE A 44 -7.49 10.50 8.92
N ARG A 45 -6.43 10.10 9.64
CA ARG A 45 -6.11 10.74 10.92
C ARG A 45 -5.81 12.22 10.73
N ASN A 46 -5.01 12.56 9.72
CA ASN A 46 -4.67 13.94 9.45
C ASN A 46 -5.91 14.77 9.08
N LEU A 47 -6.86 14.20 8.33
CA LEU A 47 -8.13 14.87 8.02
C LEU A 47 -9.00 15.17 9.24
N THR A 48 -8.88 14.38 10.33
CA THR A 48 -9.58 14.69 11.58
C THR A 48 -8.98 15.89 12.32
N VAL A 49 -7.72 16.19 12.06
CA VAL A 49 -6.99 17.33 12.66
C VAL A 49 -7.04 18.56 11.75
N GLU A 50 -6.99 18.35 10.45
CA GLU A 50 -6.97 19.38 9.40
C GLU A 50 -8.16 19.17 8.43
N PRO A 51 -9.41 19.41 8.86
CA PRO A 51 -10.60 19.16 8.03
C PRO A 51 -10.69 20.10 6.80
N ASP A 52 -10.01 21.22 6.81
CA ASP A 52 -9.86 22.14 5.68
C ASP A 52 -9.11 21.50 4.49
N LYS A 53 -8.40 20.40 4.72
CA LYS A 53 -7.68 19.63 3.68
C LYS A 53 -8.53 18.56 2.98
N ILE A 54 -9.79 18.39 3.34
CA ILE A 54 -10.65 17.33 2.79
C ILE A 54 -10.76 17.44 1.27
N GLU A 55 -10.98 18.63 0.72
CA GLU A 55 -11.10 18.83 -0.72
C GLU A 55 -9.79 18.48 -1.45
N ASP A 56 -8.66 18.96 -0.96
CA ASP A 56 -7.35 18.63 -1.51
C ASP A 56 -7.05 17.13 -1.45
N PHE A 57 -7.45 16.46 -0.37
CA PHE A 57 -7.29 15.02 -0.23
C PHE A 57 -8.15 14.25 -1.25
N MET A 58 -9.42 14.65 -1.41
CA MET A 58 -10.33 14.04 -2.39
C MET A 58 -9.83 14.20 -3.81
N CYS A 59 -9.33 15.40 -4.17
CA CYS A 59 -8.78 15.70 -5.48
C CYS A 59 -7.38 15.10 -5.72
N GLY A 60 -6.78 14.45 -4.70
CA GLY A 60 -5.46 13.85 -4.80
C GLY A 60 -4.31 14.87 -4.86
N ASN A 61 -4.54 16.08 -4.37
CA ASN A 61 -3.53 17.14 -4.32
C ASN A 61 -2.54 16.99 -3.16
N ILE A 62 -2.89 16.17 -2.14
CA ILE A 62 -2.00 15.91 -1.01
C ILE A 62 -0.83 15.03 -1.46
N VAL A 63 0.37 15.45 -1.15
CA VAL A 63 1.63 14.75 -1.43
C VAL A 63 2.38 14.51 -0.13
N TYR A 64 2.92 13.32 0.01
CA TYR A 64 3.57 12.87 1.25
C TYR A 64 5.09 12.78 1.15
N ALA A 65 5.64 12.71 -0.06
CA ALA A 65 7.08 12.66 -0.27
C ALA A 65 7.69 14.06 -0.23
N PRO A 66 8.74 14.31 0.59
CA PRO A 66 9.21 15.66 0.89
C PRO A 66 9.83 16.41 -0.30
N PHE A 67 10.27 15.70 -1.34
CA PHE A 67 10.92 16.32 -2.50
C PHE A 67 10.04 16.41 -3.74
N ILE A 68 8.78 15.99 -3.65
CA ILE A 68 7.83 16.16 -4.74
C ILE A 68 7.23 17.56 -4.64
N PRO A 69 7.38 18.40 -5.67
CA PRO A 69 6.75 19.70 -5.68
C PRO A 69 5.24 19.57 -5.55
N ASN A 70 4.68 20.20 -4.56
CA ASN A 70 3.24 20.20 -4.33
C ASN A 70 2.79 21.57 -3.83
N LYS A 71 1.50 21.79 -3.89
CA LYS A 71 0.87 23.00 -3.36
C LYS A 71 0.28 22.77 -1.97
N THR A 72 0.06 21.54 -1.60
CA THR A 72 -0.67 21.18 -0.38
C THR A 72 -0.02 19.97 0.29
N THR A 73 0.22 20.08 1.58
CA THR A 73 0.69 18.99 2.43
C THR A 73 0.03 19.13 3.80
N PHE A 74 -0.01 18.04 4.57
CA PHE A 74 -0.39 18.11 5.97
C PHE A 74 0.72 18.73 6.82
N SER A 75 0.33 19.43 7.89
CA SER A 75 1.27 20.00 8.87
C SER A 75 2.07 18.92 9.59
N SER A 76 1.44 17.76 9.80
CA SER A 76 2.10 16.60 10.39
C SER A 76 2.41 15.56 9.33
N PRO A 77 3.68 15.15 9.14
CA PRO A 77 4.04 14.08 8.24
C PRO A 77 3.45 12.75 8.71
N SER A 78 3.17 11.85 7.77
CA SER A 78 2.73 10.51 8.12
C SER A 78 3.86 9.73 8.81
N SER A 79 3.50 8.82 9.70
CA SER A 79 4.49 7.99 10.40
C SER A 79 5.29 7.13 9.42
N HIS A 80 4.67 6.70 8.32
CA HIS A 80 5.35 5.90 7.30
C HIS A 80 6.37 6.74 6.52
N SER A 81 6.05 7.97 6.14
CA SER A 81 6.99 8.86 5.45
C SER A 81 8.24 9.18 6.28
N MET A 82 8.12 9.14 7.61
CA MET A 82 9.25 9.33 8.52
C MET A 82 10.14 8.09 8.68
N THR A 83 9.65 6.91 8.36
CA THR A 83 10.35 5.64 8.60
C THR A 83 10.90 4.95 7.37
N VAL A 84 10.58 5.43 6.19
CA VAL A 84 11.09 4.89 4.93
C VAL A 84 12.55 5.29 4.74
N VAL A 85 13.47 4.54 5.38
CA VAL A 85 14.92 4.73 5.23
C VAL A 85 15.46 3.84 4.13
N ASN A 86 15.02 2.57 4.09
CA ASN A 86 15.40 1.62 3.05
C ASN A 86 14.34 1.56 1.96
N GLY A 87 14.71 1.66 0.71
CA GLY A 87 13.76 1.67 -0.41
C GLY A 87 13.12 3.03 -0.69
N TYR A 88 13.64 4.11 -0.10
CA TYR A 88 13.14 5.47 -0.34
C TYR A 88 13.02 5.81 -1.83
N ASN A 89 14.00 5.42 -2.63
CA ASN A 89 13.96 5.67 -4.07
C ASN A 89 12.74 5.00 -4.74
N THR A 90 12.44 3.77 -4.36
CA THR A 90 11.25 3.06 -4.86
C THR A 90 9.96 3.75 -4.44
N GLU A 91 9.83 4.07 -3.17
CA GLU A 91 8.64 4.75 -2.63
C GLU A 91 8.47 6.15 -3.25
N TYR A 92 9.58 6.89 -3.42
CA TYR A 92 9.57 8.20 -4.10
C TYR A 92 9.08 8.09 -5.55
N ILE A 93 9.60 7.13 -6.32
CA ILE A 93 9.21 6.93 -7.71
C ILE A 93 7.72 6.57 -7.80
N LEU A 94 7.26 5.64 -6.95
CA LEU A 94 5.86 5.24 -6.92
C LEU A 94 4.95 6.43 -6.57
N GLU A 95 5.32 7.23 -5.58
CA GLU A 95 4.54 8.42 -5.20
C GLU A 95 4.56 9.49 -6.29
N TYR A 96 5.71 9.71 -6.94
CA TYR A 96 5.80 10.64 -8.06
C TYR A 96 4.85 10.26 -9.21
N ILE A 97 4.84 8.98 -9.60
CA ILE A 97 3.93 8.47 -10.63
C ILE A 97 2.48 8.51 -10.15
N ARG A 98 2.21 8.25 -8.86
CA ARG A 98 0.86 8.39 -8.30
C ARG A 98 0.35 9.82 -8.45
N VAL A 99 1.13 10.80 -8.06
CA VAL A 99 0.74 12.22 -8.14
C VAL A 99 0.50 12.67 -9.58
N SER A 100 1.27 12.13 -10.53
CA SER A 100 1.12 12.48 -11.95
C SER A 100 -0.10 11.79 -12.58
N ASP A 101 -0.21 10.49 -12.44
CA ASP A 101 -1.10 9.66 -13.28
C ASP A 101 -2.25 9.01 -12.49
N TYR A 102 -2.14 8.92 -11.15
CA TYR A 102 -3.06 8.19 -10.26
C TYR A 102 -3.47 9.02 -9.04
N LYS A 103 -3.75 10.31 -9.22
CA LYS A 103 -4.02 11.29 -8.13
C LYS A 103 -5.04 10.83 -7.10
N ASN A 104 -6.06 10.10 -7.55
CA ASN A 104 -7.14 9.63 -6.68
C ASN A 104 -6.82 8.33 -5.95
N TYR A 105 -5.65 7.70 -6.20
CA TYR A 105 -5.25 6.49 -5.49
C TYR A 105 -4.72 6.82 -4.10
N PRO A 106 -4.83 5.88 -3.14
CA PRO A 106 -4.19 6.00 -1.84
C PRO A 106 -2.68 6.20 -1.99
N SER A 107 -2.10 7.05 -1.15
CA SER A 107 -0.65 7.13 -1.08
C SER A 107 -0.08 5.97 -0.27
N ARG A 108 1.01 5.37 -0.74
CA ARG A 108 1.75 4.36 0.03
C ARG A 108 2.28 4.91 1.35
N PHE A 109 2.54 6.21 1.43
CA PHE A 109 3.02 6.89 2.63
C PHE A 109 1.96 7.06 3.72
N SER A 110 0.67 6.97 3.40
CA SER A 110 -0.41 7.28 4.35
C SER A 110 -1.43 6.16 4.54
N CYS A 111 -1.51 5.21 3.61
CA CYS A 111 -2.52 4.15 3.59
C CYS A 111 -2.27 3.04 4.62
N VAL A 112 -3.26 2.19 4.80
CA VAL A 112 -3.13 0.87 5.42
C VAL A 112 -2.91 -0.16 4.33
N TYR A 113 -1.98 -1.09 4.55
CA TYR A 113 -1.71 -2.22 3.67
C TYR A 113 -2.47 -3.45 4.12
N ALA A 114 -3.16 -4.11 3.20
CA ALA A 114 -3.97 -5.28 3.49
C ALA A 114 -3.92 -6.31 2.35
N PHE A 115 -4.39 -7.52 2.62
CA PHE A 115 -4.68 -8.54 1.62
C PHE A 115 -6.20 -8.75 1.51
N GLY A 116 -6.66 -9.12 0.33
CA GLY A 116 -8.08 -9.37 0.07
C GLY A 116 -8.56 -10.78 0.46
N ASP A 117 -7.61 -11.69 0.71
CA ASP A 117 -7.89 -13.08 1.10
C ASP A 117 -6.76 -13.66 1.96
N TYR A 118 -7.07 -14.76 2.66
CA TYR A 118 -6.11 -15.41 3.56
C TYR A 118 -5.01 -16.19 2.81
N ASP A 119 -5.29 -16.65 1.59
CA ASP A 119 -4.29 -17.36 0.79
C ASP A 119 -3.17 -16.41 0.33
N SER A 120 -3.51 -15.16 0.04
CA SER A 120 -2.53 -14.10 -0.16
C SER A 120 -1.64 -13.88 1.08
N CYS A 121 -2.22 -13.95 2.30
CA CYS A 121 -1.42 -13.91 3.54
C CYS A 121 -0.45 -15.10 3.66
N LYS A 122 -0.89 -16.31 3.29
CA LYS A 122 -0.02 -17.49 3.27
C LYS A 122 1.14 -17.35 2.28
N LYS A 123 0.85 -16.80 1.08
CA LYS A 123 1.90 -16.49 0.09
C LYS A 123 2.88 -15.47 0.65
N ALA A 124 2.41 -14.36 1.21
CA ALA A 124 3.25 -13.35 1.83
C ALA A 124 4.09 -13.91 2.98
N SER A 125 3.50 -14.76 3.83
CA SER A 125 4.22 -15.47 4.89
C SER A 125 5.36 -16.32 4.34
N LYS A 126 5.09 -17.10 3.29
CA LYS A 126 6.09 -17.96 2.66
C LYS A 126 7.23 -17.15 2.01
N TRP A 127 6.93 -16.02 1.38
CA TRP A 127 7.91 -15.25 0.61
C TRP A 127 8.72 -14.29 1.48
N TYR A 128 8.10 -13.72 2.51
CA TYR A 128 8.68 -12.66 3.35
C TYR A 128 8.92 -13.07 4.79
N GLY A 129 8.57 -14.32 5.16
CA GLY A 129 8.75 -14.81 6.53
C GLY A 129 7.78 -14.18 7.55
N TRP A 130 6.68 -13.59 7.11
CA TRP A 130 5.71 -12.95 8.00
C TRP A 130 4.90 -13.98 8.81
N ASN A 131 4.70 -13.70 10.10
CA ASN A 131 4.03 -14.63 10.99
C ASN A 131 2.51 -14.58 10.82
N LEU A 132 1.92 -15.68 10.34
CA LEU A 132 0.47 -15.80 10.14
C LEU A 132 -0.37 -15.64 11.42
N LYS A 133 0.21 -15.87 12.60
CA LYS A 133 -0.46 -15.62 13.89
C LYS A 133 -0.81 -14.14 14.09
N ASN A 134 -0.17 -13.26 13.37
CA ASN A 134 -0.41 -11.81 13.42
C ASN A 134 -1.49 -11.35 12.44
N VAL A 135 -2.06 -12.27 11.64
CA VAL A 135 -3.12 -11.91 10.69
C VAL A 135 -4.44 -11.77 11.42
N LYS A 136 -5.10 -10.65 11.18
CA LYS A 136 -6.43 -10.35 11.67
C LYS A 136 -7.35 -9.96 10.54
N LYS A 137 -8.66 -10.18 10.71
CA LYS A 137 -9.71 -9.85 9.75
C LYS A 137 -10.29 -8.48 10.08
N PHE A 138 -10.47 -7.67 9.06
CA PHE A 138 -11.02 -6.32 9.19
C PHE A 138 -12.08 -6.07 8.13
N ARG A 139 -13.01 -5.18 8.44
CA ARG A 139 -13.90 -4.56 7.46
C ARG A 139 -13.76 -3.05 7.47
N LEU A 140 -14.13 -2.44 6.37
CA LEU A 140 -14.18 -0.98 6.29
C LEU A 140 -15.29 -0.45 7.20
N LYS A 141 -14.95 0.53 8.03
CA LYS A 141 -15.88 1.22 8.92
C LYS A 141 -16.34 2.52 8.28
N LYS A 142 -17.64 2.64 8.05
CA LYS A 142 -18.26 3.91 7.67
C LYS A 142 -18.60 4.72 8.92
N THR A 143 -18.37 6.02 8.88
CA THR A 143 -18.57 6.94 10.01
C THR A 143 -19.85 7.76 9.86
N ASN A 144 -20.54 7.66 8.71
CA ASN A 144 -21.68 8.48 8.33
C ASN A 144 -21.37 9.99 8.35
N SER A 145 -20.13 10.33 8.04
CA SER A 145 -19.63 11.71 7.97
C SER A 145 -19.06 12.01 6.58
N VAL A 146 -18.68 13.26 6.36
CA VAL A 146 -18.00 13.70 5.13
C VAL A 146 -16.72 12.89 4.84
N LEU A 147 -16.08 12.33 5.86
CA LEU A 147 -14.89 11.51 5.71
C LEU A 147 -15.13 10.23 4.91
N ASP A 148 -16.37 9.72 4.87
CA ASP A 148 -16.67 8.53 4.08
C ASP A 148 -16.48 8.76 2.58
N SER A 149 -16.61 9.99 2.10
CA SER A 149 -16.30 10.37 0.71
C SER A 149 -14.79 10.40 0.41
N CYS A 150 -13.96 10.43 1.45
CA CYS A 150 -12.50 10.39 1.35
C CYS A 150 -11.94 8.96 1.32
N ILE A 151 -12.78 7.92 1.47
CA ILE A 151 -12.32 6.54 1.45
C ILE A 151 -11.78 6.20 0.05
N LYS A 152 -10.55 5.69 0.00
CA LYS A 152 -9.90 5.25 -1.24
C LYS A 152 -9.34 3.84 -1.05
N ILE A 153 -9.53 3.00 -2.06
CA ILE A 153 -8.99 1.63 -2.07
C ILE A 153 -8.40 1.37 -3.44
N ALA A 154 -7.16 0.91 -3.47
CA ALA A 154 -6.50 0.47 -4.70
C ALA A 154 -5.94 -0.94 -4.53
N LYS A 155 -6.02 -1.74 -5.60
CA LYS A 155 -5.42 -3.07 -5.69
C LYS A 155 -4.15 -2.96 -6.52
N CYS A 156 -3.00 -3.23 -5.93
CA CYS A 156 -1.69 -3.04 -6.54
C CYS A 156 -0.89 -4.36 -6.56
N ASN A 157 0.05 -4.45 -7.48
CA ASN A 157 0.90 -5.64 -7.62
C ASN A 157 2.12 -5.56 -6.69
N MET A 158 2.03 -6.20 -5.52
CA MET A 158 3.08 -6.18 -4.50
C MET A 158 4.43 -6.74 -4.98
N GLU A 159 4.44 -7.67 -5.94
CA GLU A 159 5.71 -8.23 -6.44
C GLU A 159 6.57 -7.19 -7.15
N ILE A 160 5.92 -6.26 -7.85
CA ILE A 160 6.64 -5.20 -8.55
C ILE A 160 7.40 -4.32 -7.55
N VAL A 161 6.74 -3.88 -6.48
CA VAL A 161 7.42 -3.04 -5.47
C VAL A 161 8.54 -3.80 -4.77
N THR A 162 8.34 -5.07 -4.47
CA THR A 162 9.38 -5.93 -3.87
C THR A 162 10.59 -6.05 -4.79
N ARG A 163 10.37 -6.20 -6.09
CA ARG A 163 11.47 -6.24 -7.06
C ARG A 163 12.18 -4.90 -7.17
N MET A 164 11.45 -3.80 -7.20
CA MET A 164 12.06 -2.46 -7.23
C MET A 164 12.96 -2.23 -5.99
N TRP A 165 12.56 -2.72 -4.82
CA TRP A 165 13.39 -2.62 -3.61
C TRP A 165 14.68 -3.47 -3.67
N ASN A 166 14.62 -4.61 -4.34
CA ASN A 166 15.73 -5.56 -4.42
C ASN A 166 16.63 -5.36 -5.65
N CYS A 167 16.28 -4.46 -6.55
CA CYS A 167 17.07 -4.13 -7.73
C CYS A 167 17.76 -2.78 -7.56
N ASP A 168 18.91 -2.63 -8.18
CA ASP A 168 19.51 -1.30 -8.33
C ASP A 168 18.75 -0.53 -9.43
N ILE A 169 17.78 0.27 -9.00
CA ILE A 169 16.92 1.04 -9.90
C ILE A 169 17.72 2.05 -10.73
N SER A 170 18.92 2.45 -10.27
CA SER A 170 19.77 3.39 -10.99
C SER A 170 20.28 2.84 -12.35
N THR A 171 20.20 1.51 -12.53
CA THR A 171 20.59 0.85 -13.79
C THR A 171 19.50 0.89 -14.86
N PHE A 172 18.27 1.29 -14.51
CA PHE A 172 17.15 1.35 -15.44
C PHE A 172 17.01 2.74 -16.05
N ASP A 173 16.67 2.81 -17.33
CA ASP A 173 16.28 4.07 -17.94
C ASP A 173 14.92 4.56 -17.42
N LYS A 174 14.68 5.87 -17.56
CA LYS A 174 13.46 6.50 -17.05
C LYS A 174 12.17 5.86 -17.57
N ASN A 175 12.12 5.51 -18.86
CA ASN A 175 10.92 4.91 -19.46
C ASN A 175 10.62 3.53 -18.88
N SER A 176 11.66 2.75 -18.60
CA SER A 176 11.53 1.46 -17.93
C SER A 176 11.03 1.60 -16.50
N ILE A 177 11.55 2.57 -15.74
CA ILE A 177 11.10 2.89 -14.39
C ILE A 177 9.62 3.30 -14.40
N ASP A 178 9.24 4.23 -15.27
CA ASP A 178 7.84 4.70 -15.39
C ASP A 178 6.89 3.56 -15.73
N ARG A 179 7.28 2.68 -16.67
CA ARG A 179 6.49 1.52 -17.06
C ARG A 179 6.30 0.54 -15.91
N ILE A 180 7.35 0.27 -15.13
CA ILE A 180 7.33 -0.63 -13.98
C ILE A 180 6.43 -0.03 -12.89
N ALA A 181 6.58 1.25 -12.56
CA ALA A 181 5.77 1.93 -11.57
C ALA A 181 4.28 1.99 -11.98
N LYS A 182 3.98 2.22 -13.26
CA LYS A 182 2.61 2.18 -13.78
C LYS A 182 2.01 0.77 -13.72
N ALA A 183 2.81 -0.26 -13.98
CA ALA A 183 2.35 -1.65 -13.83
C ALA A 183 1.97 -1.97 -12.38
N TYR A 184 2.72 -1.45 -11.40
CA TYR A 184 2.37 -1.55 -9.98
C TYR A 184 0.97 -0.96 -9.71
N TRP A 185 0.76 0.32 -10.07
CA TRP A 185 -0.49 1.03 -9.83
C TRP A 185 -1.68 0.45 -10.60
N ASN A 186 -1.45 -0.10 -11.78
CA ASN A 186 -2.48 -0.78 -12.57
C ASN A 186 -2.78 -2.20 -12.06
N GLY A 187 -2.04 -2.72 -11.09
CA GLY A 187 -2.17 -4.11 -10.65
C GLY A 187 -1.88 -5.10 -11.77
N THR A 188 -1.05 -4.73 -12.73
CA THR A 188 -0.71 -5.54 -13.91
C THR A 188 0.75 -5.97 -13.88
N GLY A 189 1.14 -6.75 -14.86
CA GLY A 189 2.50 -7.24 -15.00
C GLY A 189 2.75 -8.53 -14.22
N ARG A 190 3.81 -9.21 -14.60
CA ARG A 190 4.33 -10.39 -13.92
C ARG A 190 5.83 -10.26 -13.82
N VAL A 191 6.37 -10.67 -12.69
CA VAL A 191 7.81 -10.76 -12.50
C VAL A 191 8.26 -12.14 -12.99
N ALA A 192 9.18 -12.16 -13.95
CA ALA A 192 9.84 -13.40 -14.34
C ALA A 192 10.87 -13.78 -13.29
N THR A 193 10.78 -14.99 -12.79
CA THR A 193 11.83 -15.59 -11.95
C THR A 193 12.62 -16.56 -12.80
N GLU A 194 13.96 -16.41 -12.81
CA GLU A 194 14.83 -17.41 -13.40
C GLU A 194 14.97 -18.57 -12.42
N GLN A 195 14.63 -19.77 -12.89
CA GLN A 195 14.92 -21.02 -12.19
C GLN A 195 15.98 -21.78 -12.95
N PHE A 196 17.06 -22.16 -12.23
CA PHE A 196 18.06 -23.05 -12.76
C PHE A 196 17.55 -24.48 -12.63
N ASP A 197 17.42 -25.16 -13.75
CA ASP A 197 17.08 -26.57 -13.81
C ASP A 197 18.39 -27.37 -13.74
N ILE A 198 18.57 -28.13 -12.67
CA ILE A 198 19.78 -28.90 -12.40
C ILE A 198 19.93 -30.06 -13.40
N ASP A 199 18.83 -30.64 -13.88
CA ASP A 199 18.84 -31.79 -14.75
C ASP A 199 19.19 -31.42 -16.19
N THR A 200 18.75 -30.25 -16.63
CA THR A 200 19.00 -29.75 -18.00
C THR A 200 20.15 -28.75 -18.08
N GLY A 201 20.60 -28.18 -16.95
CA GLY A 201 21.62 -27.13 -16.91
C GLY A 201 21.15 -25.79 -17.51
N LEU A 202 19.86 -25.62 -17.72
CA LEU A 202 19.29 -24.45 -18.38
C LEU A 202 18.56 -23.55 -17.37
N PHE A 203 18.60 -22.24 -17.63
CA PHE A 203 17.73 -21.28 -16.95
C PHE A 203 16.37 -21.24 -17.64
N THR A 204 15.33 -21.53 -16.89
CA THR A 204 13.94 -21.36 -17.34
C THR A 204 13.32 -20.16 -16.67
N GLN A 205 12.62 -19.33 -17.45
CA GLN A 205 11.84 -18.22 -16.91
C GLN A 205 10.44 -18.70 -16.59
N LYS A 206 10.08 -18.65 -15.31
CA LYS A 206 8.71 -18.91 -14.85
C LYS A 206 8.09 -17.61 -14.41
N ALA A 207 6.90 -17.31 -14.95
CA ALA A 207 6.12 -16.19 -14.43
C ALA A 207 5.68 -16.50 -12.99
N SER A 208 5.97 -15.59 -12.08
CA SER A 208 5.51 -15.73 -10.69
C SER A 208 3.98 -15.63 -10.58
N ASP A 209 3.40 -16.26 -9.58
CA ASP A 209 2.03 -16.00 -9.18
C ASP A 209 1.93 -14.58 -8.64
N VAL A 210 1.02 -13.78 -9.17
CA VAL A 210 0.87 -12.40 -8.72
C VAL A 210 0.34 -12.34 -7.29
N LEU A 211 1.01 -11.57 -6.44
CA LEU A 211 0.53 -11.24 -5.10
C LEU A 211 0.03 -9.80 -5.10
N TYR A 212 -1.25 -9.61 -4.79
CA TYR A 212 -1.85 -8.29 -4.71
C TYR A 212 -1.90 -7.80 -3.28
N GLU A 213 -1.52 -6.53 -3.08
CA GLU A 213 -1.81 -5.77 -1.88
C GLU A 213 -2.95 -4.79 -2.14
N TYR A 214 -3.69 -4.48 -1.09
CA TYR A 214 -4.70 -3.43 -1.08
C TYR A 214 -4.19 -2.26 -0.27
N LEU A 215 -4.17 -1.08 -0.87
CA LEU A 215 -3.88 0.19 -0.23
C LEU A 215 -5.21 0.82 0.16
N ILE A 216 -5.38 1.18 1.43
CA ILE A 216 -6.66 1.64 1.96
C ILE A 216 -6.46 2.95 2.72
N GLU A 217 -7.11 4.01 2.25
CA GLU A 217 -7.37 5.20 3.04
C GLU A 217 -8.73 5.07 3.66
N GLY A 218 -8.78 5.05 4.99
CA GLY A 218 -10.04 4.84 5.71
C GLY A 218 -9.84 4.37 7.14
N ILE A 219 -10.95 3.97 7.74
CA ILE A 219 -11.01 3.32 9.05
C ILE A 219 -11.40 1.86 8.84
N LEU A 220 -10.65 0.97 9.47
CA LEU A 220 -10.91 -0.47 9.46
C LEU A 220 -11.18 -0.93 10.89
N GLU A 221 -12.19 -1.76 11.08
CA GLU A 221 -12.50 -2.38 12.38
C GLU A 221 -12.35 -3.91 12.30
N GLU A 222 -11.81 -4.50 13.37
CA GLU A 222 -11.65 -5.96 13.47
C GLU A 222 -13.01 -6.63 13.45
N ILE A 223 -13.09 -7.76 12.74
CA ILE A 223 -14.23 -8.65 12.74
C ILE A 223 -13.90 -9.77 13.72
N GLU A 224 -14.62 -9.83 14.82
CA GLU A 224 -14.58 -10.99 15.72
C GLU A 224 -15.28 -12.17 15.05
N GLU A 225 -14.71 -13.37 15.17
CA GLU A 225 -15.30 -14.61 14.67
C GLU A 225 -16.48 -15.07 15.51
#